data_2c9bda29623407f009ca98447d9fe882
#
_entry.id   2c9bda29623407f009ca98447d9fe882
#
_cell.length_a   1.000
_cell.length_b   1.000
_cell.length_c   1.000
_cell.angle_alpha   90.00
_cell.angle_beta   90.00
_cell.angle_gamma   90.00
#
_symmetry.space_group_name_H-M   'P 1'
#
loop_
_entity.id
_entity.type
_entity.pdbx_description
1 polymer ?
#
loop_
_entity_poly.entity_id
_entity_poly.type
_entity_poly.pdbx_seq_one_letter_code
_entity_poly.pdbx_strand_id
1 'polypeptide(L)'
;MQNVLIRHTAELEAADLAAIRTLCDAAFGDEFTDADYEHALGGVHALRFDGDRLVAHAALVGRRILHGGRALRTGYVEAVAVAADVRRRGLGAAVMRALDPYIARGYVLGALATSDAGAPLYAALGWTLWPGPTAALTPDGIRPTPGADGGIFVRAVGGDLDPGQPLICDWRDGDVW
;
A
#
# COMPACT_ATOMS: atom_id res chain seq x y z
N MET A 1 11.22 1.88 23.40
CA MET A 1 10.84 1.85 21.96
C MET A 1 9.38 2.22 21.85
N GLN A 2 9.05 3.35 21.26
CA GLN A 2 7.64 3.72 21.08
C GLN A 2 7.02 2.75 20.05
N ASN A 3 5.84 2.19 20.37
CA ASN A 3 5.17 1.20 19.53
C ASN A 3 4.49 1.85 18.31
N VAL A 4 4.37 1.08 17.22
CA VAL A 4 3.47 1.44 16.12
C VAL A 4 2.04 1.20 16.59
N LEU A 5 1.18 2.20 16.46
CA LEU A 5 -0.23 2.13 16.79
C LEU A 5 -0.99 1.64 15.56
N ILE A 6 -1.89 0.69 15.74
CA ILE A 6 -2.81 0.26 14.68
C ILE A 6 -4.21 0.78 15.00
N ARG A 7 -4.85 1.42 14.01
CA ARG A 7 -6.24 1.90 14.07
C ARG A 7 -6.94 1.65 12.74
N HIS A 8 -8.20 1.32 12.79
CA HIS A 8 -9.05 1.36 11.60
C HIS A 8 -9.41 2.83 11.28
N THR A 9 -9.64 3.15 10.00
CA THR A 9 -10.06 4.52 9.59
C THR A 9 -11.21 5.05 10.46
N ALA A 10 -12.18 4.21 10.81
CA ALA A 10 -13.33 4.57 11.63
C ALA A 10 -13.00 4.90 13.10
N GLU A 11 -11.78 4.61 13.55
CA GLU A 11 -11.29 4.88 14.92
C GLU A 11 -10.37 6.10 14.96
N LEU A 12 -10.09 6.72 13.79
CA LEU A 12 -9.25 7.91 13.67
C LEU A 12 -10.09 9.16 13.89
N GLU A 13 -9.54 10.08 14.66
CA GLU A 13 -10.12 11.40 14.84
C GLU A 13 -9.73 12.33 13.67
N ALA A 14 -10.41 13.44 13.52
CA ALA A 14 -10.11 14.43 12.47
C ALA A 14 -8.64 14.92 12.54
N ALA A 15 -8.07 15.01 13.75
CA ALA A 15 -6.67 15.40 13.93
C ALA A 15 -5.71 14.34 13.41
N ASP A 16 -6.00 13.04 13.58
CA ASP A 16 -5.19 11.93 13.06
C ASP A 16 -5.21 11.93 11.53
N LEU A 17 -6.41 12.07 10.94
CA LEU A 17 -6.59 12.13 9.49
C LEU A 17 -5.83 13.33 8.89
N ALA A 18 -5.89 14.50 9.52
CA ALA A 18 -5.14 15.68 9.10
C ALA A 18 -3.62 15.47 9.23
N ALA A 19 -3.15 14.78 10.28
CA ALA A 19 -1.74 14.46 10.45
C ALA A 19 -1.24 13.48 9.39
N ILE A 20 -2.03 12.46 9.03
CA ILE A 20 -1.74 11.52 7.94
C ILE A 20 -1.60 12.29 6.62
N ARG A 21 -2.60 13.13 6.28
CA ARG A 21 -2.57 13.93 5.06
C ARG A 21 -1.33 14.82 5.02
N THR A 22 -1.05 15.57 6.07
CA THR A 22 0.13 16.43 6.17
C THR A 22 1.43 15.66 5.97
N LEU A 23 1.56 14.48 6.58
CA LEU A 23 2.76 13.64 6.42
C LEU A 23 2.93 13.15 4.98
N CYS A 24 1.83 12.72 4.32
CA CYS A 24 1.86 12.25 2.93
C CYS A 24 2.18 13.40 1.96
N ASP A 25 1.54 14.56 2.10
CA ASP A 25 1.82 15.75 1.30
C ASP A 25 3.31 16.15 1.42
N ALA A 26 3.87 16.13 2.64
CA ALA A 26 5.28 16.43 2.86
C ALA A 26 6.24 15.34 2.31
N ALA A 27 5.80 14.09 2.23
CA ALA A 27 6.62 12.97 1.77
C ALA A 27 6.66 12.84 0.25
N PHE A 28 5.53 13.13 -0.44
CA PHE A 28 5.32 12.89 -1.86
C PHE A 28 5.16 14.18 -2.68
N GLY A 29 4.91 15.32 -2.04
CA GLY A 29 4.71 16.61 -2.72
C GLY A 29 3.46 16.60 -3.61
N ASP A 30 3.55 17.29 -4.75
CA ASP A 30 2.43 17.46 -5.69
C ASP A 30 1.99 16.14 -6.37
N GLU A 31 2.76 15.06 -6.21
CA GLU A 31 2.39 13.74 -6.72
C GLU A 31 1.31 13.05 -5.87
N PHE A 32 1.05 13.51 -4.64
CA PHE A 32 0.03 12.95 -3.76
C PHE A 32 -1.29 13.71 -3.90
N THR A 33 -2.24 13.09 -4.59
CA THR A 33 -3.54 13.69 -4.90
C THR A 33 -4.60 13.41 -3.84
N ASP A 34 -5.78 14.02 -3.98
CA ASP A 34 -6.93 13.69 -3.14
C ASP A 34 -7.42 12.26 -3.36
N ALA A 35 -7.30 11.73 -4.59
CA ALA A 35 -7.61 10.33 -4.88
C ALA A 35 -6.67 9.38 -4.15
N ASP A 36 -5.36 9.66 -4.11
CA ASP A 36 -4.39 8.82 -3.37
C ASP A 36 -4.68 8.82 -1.86
N TYR A 37 -5.11 9.97 -1.33
CA TYR A 37 -5.54 10.03 0.06
C TYR A 37 -6.80 9.19 0.31
N GLU A 38 -7.82 9.30 -0.55
CA GLU A 38 -9.04 8.48 -0.49
C GLU A 38 -8.73 6.98 -0.58
N HIS A 39 -7.75 6.57 -1.40
CA HIS A 39 -7.31 5.17 -1.54
C HIS A 39 -6.76 4.60 -0.24
N ALA A 40 -6.18 5.42 0.63
CA ALA A 40 -5.65 4.99 1.91
C ALA A 40 -6.71 4.78 2.99
N LEU A 41 -7.96 5.22 2.74
CA LEU A 41 -9.04 5.16 3.73
C LEU A 41 -9.85 3.85 3.65
N GLY A 42 -10.62 3.57 4.69
CA GLY A 42 -11.50 2.39 4.76
C GLY A 42 -10.82 1.11 5.23
N GLY A 43 -9.55 1.18 5.61
CA GLY A 43 -8.78 0.03 6.12
C GLY A 43 -8.13 0.29 7.48
N VAL A 44 -7.02 -0.36 7.75
CA VAL A 44 -6.23 -0.17 8.96
C VAL A 44 -5.00 0.68 8.68
N HIS A 45 -4.66 1.53 9.61
CA HIS A 45 -3.51 2.43 9.57
C HIS A 45 -2.48 2.01 10.60
N ALA A 46 -1.22 1.94 10.19
CA ALA A 46 -0.06 1.81 11.07
C ALA A 46 0.55 3.21 11.28
N LEU A 47 0.48 3.71 12.50
CA LEU A 47 0.85 5.07 12.87
C LEU A 47 2.04 5.03 13.82
N ARG A 48 3.07 5.81 13.51
CA ARG A 48 4.24 5.97 14.35
C ARG A 48 4.41 7.43 14.74
N PHE A 49 4.30 7.70 16.02
CA PHE A 49 4.49 9.02 16.59
C PHE A 49 5.88 9.19 17.22
N ASP A 50 6.37 10.41 17.23
CA ASP A 50 7.48 10.90 18.04
C ASP A 50 6.96 12.10 18.85
N GLY A 51 6.72 11.87 20.15
CA GLY A 51 5.83 12.74 20.92
C GLY A 51 4.43 12.75 20.31
N ASP A 52 3.90 13.94 20.06
CA ASP A 52 2.58 14.14 19.44
C ASP A 52 2.63 14.24 17.90
N ARG A 53 3.84 14.16 17.32
CA ARG A 53 4.05 14.29 15.87
C ARG A 53 3.99 12.92 15.19
N LEU A 54 3.13 12.76 14.20
CA LEU A 54 3.15 11.59 13.32
C LEU A 54 4.39 11.65 12.43
N VAL A 55 5.23 10.63 12.48
CA VAL A 55 6.52 10.57 11.76
C VAL A 55 6.62 9.43 10.75
N ALA A 56 5.76 8.42 10.85
CA ALA A 56 5.61 7.41 9.80
C ALA A 56 4.19 6.85 9.77
N HIS A 57 3.74 6.51 8.57
CA HIS A 57 2.41 5.99 8.28
C HIS A 57 2.48 4.91 7.21
N ALA A 58 1.56 3.97 7.26
CA ALA A 58 1.17 3.07 6.18
C ALA A 58 -0.30 2.69 6.37
N ALA A 59 -1.05 2.58 5.29
CA ALA A 59 -2.42 2.06 5.31
C ALA A 59 -2.47 0.67 4.65
N LEU A 60 -3.42 -0.16 5.07
CA LEU A 60 -3.76 -1.44 4.45
C LEU A 60 -5.24 -1.46 4.17
N VAL A 61 -5.60 -1.46 2.89
CA VAL A 61 -6.99 -1.49 2.42
C VAL A 61 -7.31 -2.80 1.70
N GLY A 62 -8.57 -3.20 1.72
CA GLY A 62 -9.02 -4.40 1.02
C GLY A 62 -9.31 -4.10 -0.45
N ARG A 63 -8.64 -4.82 -1.36
CA ARG A 63 -8.90 -4.77 -2.81
C ARG A 63 -9.19 -6.15 -3.38
N ARG A 64 -9.72 -6.20 -4.61
CA ARG A 64 -9.85 -7.43 -5.40
C ARG A 64 -8.93 -7.36 -6.59
N ILE A 65 -7.88 -8.19 -6.59
CA ILE A 65 -7.01 -8.36 -7.74
C ILE A 65 -7.39 -9.65 -8.43
N LEU A 66 -7.75 -9.57 -9.72
CA LEU A 66 -8.04 -10.75 -10.52
C LEU A 66 -6.73 -11.35 -11.03
N HIS A 67 -6.62 -12.67 -10.93
CA HIS A 67 -5.47 -13.42 -11.43
C HIS A 67 -5.91 -14.85 -11.75
N GLY A 68 -5.59 -15.35 -12.92
CA GLY A 68 -5.97 -16.71 -13.32
C GLY A 68 -7.49 -16.97 -13.27
N GLY A 69 -8.32 -15.99 -13.63
CA GLY A 69 -9.78 -16.08 -13.56
C GLY A 69 -10.38 -16.03 -12.14
N ARG A 70 -9.60 -15.75 -11.11
CA ARG A 70 -10.03 -15.66 -9.71
C ARG A 70 -9.88 -14.26 -9.17
N ALA A 71 -10.86 -13.79 -8.37
CA ALA A 71 -10.78 -12.54 -7.63
C ALA A 71 -10.12 -12.77 -6.26
N LEU A 72 -8.85 -12.44 -6.13
CA LEU A 72 -8.06 -12.62 -4.93
C LEU A 72 -8.42 -11.56 -3.88
N ARG A 73 -8.67 -12.01 -2.64
CA ARG A 73 -8.80 -11.08 -1.50
C ARG A 73 -7.41 -10.53 -1.16
N THR A 74 -7.18 -9.28 -1.55
CA THR A 74 -5.87 -8.63 -1.49
C THR A 74 -5.85 -7.53 -0.44
N GLY A 75 -4.84 -7.58 0.46
CA GLY A 75 -4.46 -6.46 1.30
C GLY A 75 -3.52 -5.55 0.52
N TYR A 76 -4.02 -4.39 0.11
CA TYR A 76 -3.24 -3.43 -0.67
C TYR A 76 -2.67 -2.36 0.25
N VAL A 77 -1.36 -2.16 0.20
CA VAL A 77 -0.68 -1.17 1.05
C VAL A 77 -0.63 0.16 0.32
N GLU A 78 -1.08 1.20 1.01
CA GLU A 78 -1.19 2.57 0.52
C GLU A 78 -0.44 3.56 1.41
N ALA A 79 -0.05 4.70 0.85
CA ALA A 79 0.43 5.88 1.56
C ALA A 79 1.53 5.58 2.60
N VAL A 80 2.56 4.83 2.21
CA VAL A 80 3.71 4.54 3.08
C VAL A 80 4.62 5.76 3.11
N ALA A 81 4.51 6.55 4.16
CA ALA A 81 5.23 7.81 4.32
C ALA A 81 6.11 7.83 5.57
N VAL A 82 7.27 8.48 5.47
CA VAL A 82 8.18 8.75 6.60
C VAL A 82 8.66 10.19 6.52
N ALA A 83 8.56 10.93 7.62
CA ALA A 83 9.02 12.29 7.71
C ALA A 83 10.51 12.42 7.36
N ALA A 84 10.85 13.42 6.55
CA ALA A 84 12.16 13.53 5.90
C ALA A 84 13.34 13.55 6.91
N ASP A 85 13.17 14.23 8.04
CA ASP A 85 14.19 14.40 9.09
C ASP A 85 14.47 13.13 9.90
N VAL A 86 13.60 12.11 9.80
CA VAL A 86 13.78 10.83 10.52
C VAL A 86 13.85 9.62 9.58
N ARG A 87 14.03 9.84 8.28
CA ARG A 87 14.26 8.76 7.30
C ARG A 87 15.54 7.97 7.64
N ARG A 88 15.63 6.74 7.09
CA ARG A 88 16.78 5.82 7.27
C ARG A 88 16.97 5.32 8.72
N ARG A 89 15.98 5.48 9.58
CA ARG A 89 15.94 4.96 10.96
C ARG A 89 15.06 3.72 11.13
N GLY A 90 14.67 3.07 10.03
CA GLY A 90 13.85 1.85 10.04
C GLY A 90 12.36 2.07 10.27
N LEU A 91 11.87 3.33 10.28
CA LEU A 91 10.47 3.63 10.58
C LEU A 91 9.51 3.10 9.51
N GLY A 92 9.86 3.19 8.22
CA GLY A 92 9.07 2.59 7.13
C GLY A 92 8.93 1.08 7.30
N ALA A 93 10.03 0.39 7.64
CA ALA A 93 9.98 -1.04 7.92
C ALA A 93 9.14 -1.36 9.17
N ALA A 94 9.14 -0.48 10.18
CA ALA A 94 8.35 -0.68 11.40
C ALA A 94 6.84 -0.62 11.13
N VAL A 95 6.35 0.38 10.37
CA VAL A 95 4.91 0.48 10.01
C VAL A 95 4.50 -0.64 9.07
N MET A 96 5.34 -1.05 8.12
CA MET A 96 5.07 -2.18 7.24
C MET A 96 4.95 -3.51 8.01
N ARG A 97 5.90 -3.80 8.92
CA ARG A 97 5.85 -5.02 9.76
C ARG A 97 4.64 -5.05 10.69
N ALA A 98 4.14 -3.89 11.12
CA ALA A 98 2.94 -3.83 11.94
C ALA A 98 1.68 -4.24 11.17
N LEU A 99 1.68 -4.12 9.83
CA LEU A 99 0.59 -4.58 8.96
C LEU A 99 0.70 -6.07 8.60
N ASP A 100 1.87 -6.72 8.77
CA ASP A 100 2.09 -8.12 8.39
C ASP A 100 1.06 -9.10 8.97
N PRO A 101 0.66 -9.03 10.26
CA PRO A 101 -0.34 -9.93 10.81
C PRO A 101 -1.71 -9.79 10.17
N TYR A 102 -2.06 -8.58 9.72
CA TYR A 102 -3.34 -8.28 9.05
C TYR A 102 -3.34 -8.87 7.64
N ILE A 103 -2.23 -8.73 6.91
CA ILE A 103 -2.06 -9.35 5.59
C ILE A 103 -2.13 -10.87 5.72
N ALA A 104 -1.34 -11.46 6.61
CA ALA A 104 -1.22 -12.90 6.75
C ALA A 104 -2.53 -13.60 7.17
N ARG A 105 -3.38 -12.93 7.96
CA ARG A 105 -4.62 -13.51 8.48
C ARG A 105 -5.86 -13.09 7.71
N GLY A 106 -5.83 -11.90 7.09
CA GLY A 106 -6.99 -11.31 6.44
C GLY A 106 -7.06 -11.53 4.94
N TYR A 107 -5.94 -11.84 4.28
CA TYR A 107 -5.84 -11.82 2.83
C TYR A 107 -5.13 -13.06 2.28
N VAL A 108 -5.23 -13.29 0.99
CA VAL A 108 -4.48 -14.34 0.28
C VAL A 108 -3.32 -13.76 -0.53
N LEU A 109 -3.33 -12.44 -0.69
CA LEU A 109 -2.30 -11.68 -1.39
C LEU A 109 -2.09 -10.34 -0.67
N GLY A 110 -0.85 -9.94 -0.46
CA GLY A 110 -0.45 -8.56 -0.23
C GLY A 110 0.01 -7.95 -1.55
N ALA A 111 -0.34 -6.71 -1.83
CA ALA A 111 0.15 -5.98 -3.00
C ALA A 111 0.40 -4.51 -2.66
N LEU A 112 1.25 -3.85 -3.44
CA LEU A 112 1.51 -2.42 -3.37
C LEU A 112 2.15 -1.94 -4.69
N ALA A 113 1.99 -0.66 -5.00
CA ALA A 113 2.77 0.02 -6.02
C ALA A 113 3.87 0.87 -5.37
N THR A 114 5.02 0.98 -6.03
CA THR A 114 6.12 1.82 -5.55
C THR A 114 7.00 2.32 -6.69
N SER A 115 7.66 3.44 -6.45
CA SER A 115 8.75 3.92 -7.30
C SER A 115 10.05 3.13 -7.04
N ASP A 116 11.02 3.29 -7.93
CA ASP A 116 12.36 2.70 -7.78
C ASP A 116 13.03 3.08 -6.46
N ALA A 117 12.76 4.27 -5.95
CA ALA A 117 13.31 4.74 -4.67
C ALA A 117 12.75 3.97 -3.46
N GLY A 118 11.51 3.49 -3.53
CA GLY A 118 10.85 2.70 -2.48
C GLY A 118 11.16 1.21 -2.56
N ALA A 119 11.44 0.68 -3.75
CA ALA A 119 11.62 -0.74 -4.01
C ALA A 119 12.59 -1.47 -3.05
N PRO A 120 13.76 -0.90 -2.67
CA PRO A 120 14.68 -1.56 -1.72
C PRO A 120 14.07 -1.85 -0.35
N LEU A 121 13.14 -1.00 0.13
CA LEU A 121 12.44 -1.22 1.40
C LEU A 121 11.61 -2.51 1.33
N TYR A 122 10.81 -2.66 0.29
CA TYR A 122 9.89 -3.79 0.15
C TYR A 122 10.64 -5.10 -0.13
N ALA A 123 11.65 -5.07 -0.97
CA ALA A 123 12.53 -6.23 -1.19
C ALA A 123 13.18 -6.71 0.11
N ALA A 124 13.69 -5.79 0.94
CA ALA A 124 14.26 -6.11 2.26
C ALA A 124 13.23 -6.67 3.26
N LEU A 125 11.94 -6.42 3.05
CA LEU A 125 10.83 -6.95 3.85
C LEU A 125 10.26 -8.26 3.29
N GLY A 126 10.89 -8.82 2.24
CA GLY A 126 10.48 -10.10 1.65
C GLY A 126 9.31 -10.01 0.67
N TRP A 127 9.00 -8.80 0.16
CA TRP A 127 8.09 -8.62 -0.95
C TRP A 127 8.81 -8.90 -2.26
N THR A 128 8.10 -9.44 -3.24
CA THR A 128 8.64 -9.80 -4.54
C THR A 128 8.11 -8.84 -5.60
N LEU A 129 9.00 -8.29 -6.42
CA LEU A 129 8.59 -7.53 -7.58
C LEU A 129 7.81 -8.44 -8.53
N TRP A 130 6.60 -8.01 -8.94
CA TRP A 130 5.79 -8.75 -9.89
C TRP A 130 6.43 -8.72 -11.28
N PRO A 131 6.80 -9.88 -11.85
CA PRO A 131 7.48 -9.92 -13.13
C PRO A 131 6.53 -9.99 -14.33
N GLY A 132 5.23 -10.21 -14.09
CA GLY A 132 4.22 -10.34 -15.14
C GLY A 132 3.57 -9.00 -15.51
N PRO A 133 2.68 -9.02 -16.50
CA PRO A 133 1.95 -7.83 -16.91
C PRO A 133 0.93 -7.39 -15.88
N THR A 134 0.54 -6.11 -15.94
CA THR A 134 -0.52 -5.52 -15.14
C THR A 134 -1.68 -5.02 -15.99
N ALA A 135 -2.88 -4.96 -15.42
CA ALA A 135 -4.07 -4.44 -16.06
C ALA A 135 -5.05 -3.89 -15.01
N ALA A 136 -6.07 -3.19 -15.44
CA ALA A 136 -7.18 -2.72 -14.59
C ALA A 136 -8.52 -3.20 -15.18
N LEU A 137 -9.46 -3.53 -14.29
CA LEU A 137 -10.85 -3.78 -14.64
C LEU A 137 -11.59 -2.45 -14.66
N THR A 138 -11.61 -1.80 -15.82
CA THR A 138 -12.26 -0.50 -16.00
C THR A 138 -13.76 -0.67 -16.33
N PRO A 139 -14.58 0.41 -16.31
CA PRO A 139 -15.97 0.38 -16.77
C PRO A 139 -16.13 -0.13 -18.21
N ASP A 140 -15.10 0.05 -19.07
CA ASP A 140 -15.11 -0.40 -20.47
C ASP A 140 -14.48 -1.80 -20.67
N GLY A 141 -14.20 -2.51 -19.60
CA GLY A 141 -13.54 -3.82 -19.59
C GLY A 141 -12.10 -3.79 -19.13
N ILE A 142 -11.40 -4.92 -19.31
CA ILE A 142 -10.02 -5.05 -18.88
C ILE A 142 -9.09 -4.26 -19.82
N ARG A 143 -8.27 -3.40 -19.24
CA ARG A 143 -7.28 -2.58 -19.95
C ARG A 143 -5.87 -2.82 -19.40
N PRO A 144 -4.87 -3.10 -20.25
CA PRO A 144 -3.47 -3.17 -19.82
C PRO A 144 -3.00 -1.86 -19.19
N THR A 145 -2.16 -1.97 -18.16
CA THR A 145 -1.55 -0.82 -17.45
C THR A 145 -0.01 -0.91 -17.53
N PRO A 146 0.61 -0.82 -18.73
CA PRO A 146 2.04 -1.04 -18.89
C PRO A 146 2.90 -0.02 -18.13
N GLY A 147 2.34 1.15 -17.77
CA GLY A 147 3.02 2.12 -16.92
C GLY A 147 3.22 1.67 -15.47
N ALA A 148 2.46 0.66 -15.02
CA ALA A 148 2.62 0.06 -13.68
C ALA A 148 3.53 -1.18 -13.70
N ASP A 149 3.86 -1.72 -14.89
CA ASP A 149 4.76 -2.86 -15.01
C ASP A 149 6.14 -2.52 -14.42
N GLY A 150 6.66 -3.42 -13.58
CA GLY A 150 7.93 -3.18 -12.89
C GLY A 150 7.83 -2.32 -11.62
N GLY A 151 6.62 -1.82 -11.25
CA GLY A 151 6.39 -1.03 -10.03
C GLY A 151 5.54 -1.75 -8.97
N ILE A 152 4.95 -2.91 -9.30
CA ILE A 152 4.07 -3.65 -8.38
C ILE A 152 4.85 -4.69 -7.60
N PHE A 153 4.78 -4.63 -6.29
CA PHE A 153 5.31 -5.65 -5.38
C PHE A 153 4.18 -6.48 -4.81
N VAL A 154 4.43 -7.78 -4.67
CA VAL A 154 3.46 -8.75 -4.15
C VAL A 154 4.05 -9.58 -3.02
N ARG A 155 3.17 -10.06 -2.16
CA ARG A 155 3.46 -11.03 -1.10
C ARG A 155 2.35 -12.07 -1.07
N ALA A 156 2.59 -13.22 -1.67
CA ALA A 156 1.63 -14.32 -1.64
C ALA A 156 1.49 -14.87 -0.21
N VAL A 157 0.26 -15.04 0.25
CA VAL A 157 -0.08 -15.64 1.55
C VAL A 157 -0.63 -17.04 1.35
N GLY A 158 -1.32 -17.29 0.24
CA GLY A 158 -1.89 -18.60 -0.08
C GLY A 158 -1.90 -18.86 -1.57
N GLY A 159 -1.08 -19.84 -1.99
CA GLY A 159 -0.96 -20.27 -3.38
C GLY A 159 0.07 -19.48 -4.19
N ASP A 160 0.46 -20.07 -5.31
CA ASP A 160 1.40 -19.46 -6.25
C ASP A 160 0.67 -18.58 -7.27
N LEU A 161 1.34 -17.52 -7.69
CA LEU A 161 0.91 -16.67 -8.79
C LEU A 161 1.65 -17.08 -10.07
N ASP A 162 0.93 -17.15 -11.18
CA ASP A 162 1.51 -17.45 -12.50
C ASP A 162 1.97 -16.14 -13.17
N PRO A 163 3.29 -15.88 -13.30
CA PRO A 163 3.78 -14.65 -13.91
C PRO A 163 3.49 -14.55 -15.42
N GLY A 164 3.02 -15.64 -16.06
CA GLY A 164 2.55 -15.62 -17.44
C GLY A 164 1.17 -15.00 -17.61
N GLN A 165 0.46 -14.71 -16.51
CA GLN A 165 -0.88 -14.11 -16.53
C GLN A 165 -0.86 -12.74 -15.85
N PRO A 166 -1.75 -11.79 -16.24
CA PRO A 166 -1.76 -10.47 -15.63
C PRO A 166 -2.27 -10.50 -14.18
N LEU A 167 -1.79 -9.55 -13.38
CA LEU A 167 -2.53 -9.04 -12.24
C LEU A 167 -3.48 -7.94 -12.74
N ILE A 168 -4.76 -8.02 -12.38
CA ILE A 168 -5.77 -7.08 -12.83
C ILE A 168 -6.40 -6.46 -11.60
N CYS A 169 -6.13 -5.17 -11.36
CA CYS A 169 -6.71 -4.46 -10.21
C CYS A 169 -8.17 -4.08 -10.47
N ASP A 170 -8.93 -3.91 -9.40
CA ASP A 170 -10.26 -3.32 -9.43
C ASP A 170 -10.18 -1.83 -9.80
N TRP A 171 -11.27 -1.32 -10.37
CA TRP A 171 -11.37 0.08 -10.77
C TRP A 171 -11.47 1.02 -9.56
N ARG A 172 -10.81 2.17 -9.68
CA ARG A 172 -10.91 3.31 -8.78
C ARG A 172 -10.54 4.58 -9.53
N ASP A 173 -10.96 5.75 -9.04
CA ASP A 173 -10.55 7.04 -9.59
C ASP A 173 -9.07 7.32 -9.32
N GLY A 174 -8.43 8.14 -10.15
CA GLY A 174 -7.01 8.45 -10.04
C GLY A 174 -6.10 7.31 -10.51
N ASP A 175 -4.99 7.10 -9.80
CA ASP A 175 -4.11 5.96 -10.09
C ASP A 175 -4.77 4.64 -9.69
N VAL A 176 -4.89 3.74 -10.64
CA VAL A 176 -5.56 2.46 -10.41
C VAL A 176 -4.71 1.45 -9.63
N TRP A 177 -3.37 1.64 -9.62
CA TRP A 177 -2.43 0.77 -8.89
C TRP A 177 -1.88 1.38 -7.60
#